data_01292cc6a3b3ce2902302c7488af3d5c
#
_entry.id   01292cc6a3b3ce2902302c7488af3d5c
#
_cell.length_a   1.000
_cell.length_b   1.000
_cell.length_c   1.000
_cell.angle_alpha   90.00
_cell.angle_beta   90.00
_cell.angle_gamma   90.00
#
_symmetry.space_group_name_H-M   'P 1'
#
loop_
_entity.id
_entity.type
_entity.pdbx_description
1 polymer ?
#
loop_
_entity_poly.entity_id
_entity_poly.type
_entity_poly.pdbx_seq_one_letter_code
_entity_poly.pdbx_strand_id
1 'polypeptide(L)'
;MTNTPANAATVGIGWRHPHYGELLEQLPSLDFIEVHSENFFAAGGAALATLRQGRAHYPVSLHGVGLALGSAVGIDAWHLDQLARLVEQIEPIRVSDHACFARGQAQGEQIHAADLLPIPFNAAALDVLCANVQRVQERLKRQLLVENLSAYVSFTSSDQLEPDFLNALTQRTGCGLLVDVNNIYVNALNEQLAGRCPDPLAACLTWVDAIAPASVGQLHLAGHINMGDVVIDDHGSRVREPVWQIYRHAQARFGNAPALIEWDTDVPQLAVLLEEAALAKTT
;
A
#
# COMPACT_ATOMS: atom_id res chain seq x y z
N MET A 1 35.16 18.47 -6.74
CA MET A 1 33.73 18.08 -6.77
C MET A 1 33.62 16.76 -6.03
N THR A 2 33.22 16.82 -4.77
CA THR A 2 33.04 15.64 -3.94
C THR A 2 31.74 14.97 -4.37
N ASN A 3 31.86 13.78 -4.97
CA ASN A 3 30.71 12.90 -5.22
C ASN A 3 30.12 12.56 -3.84
N THR A 4 29.01 13.18 -3.48
CA THR A 4 28.16 12.69 -2.41
C THR A 4 27.63 11.34 -2.91
N PRO A 5 27.83 10.22 -2.18
CA PRO A 5 27.23 8.95 -2.61
C PRO A 5 25.71 9.15 -2.72
N ALA A 6 25.12 8.69 -3.81
CA ALA A 6 23.67 8.64 -3.93
C ALA A 6 23.14 7.97 -2.66
N ASN A 7 22.24 8.64 -1.96
CA ASN A 7 21.63 8.09 -0.74
C ASN A 7 20.98 6.78 -1.13
N ALA A 8 21.44 5.66 -0.57
CA ALA A 8 20.84 4.36 -0.83
C ALA A 8 19.34 4.40 -0.50
N ALA A 9 18.50 3.78 -1.33
CA ALA A 9 17.07 3.75 -1.09
C ALA A 9 16.77 3.11 0.27
N THR A 10 15.82 3.69 1.01
CA THR A 10 15.31 3.11 2.27
C THR A 10 14.37 1.97 1.91
N VAL A 11 14.68 0.74 2.31
CA VAL A 11 13.92 -0.46 1.93
C VAL A 11 13.56 -1.31 3.14
N GLY A 12 12.28 -1.68 3.22
CA GLY A 12 11.73 -2.61 4.20
C GLY A 12 11.14 -3.86 3.55
N ILE A 13 10.65 -4.75 4.39
CA ILE A 13 9.90 -5.95 3.98
C ILE A 13 8.57 -6.06 4.72
N GLY A 14 7.59 -6.67 4.08
CA GLY A 14 6.38 -7.13 4.74
C GLY A 14 6.72 -8.24 5.73
N TRP A 15 6.52 -7.98 7.03
CA TRP A 15 6.80 -8.97 8.07
C TRP A 15 5.56 -9.80 8.34
N ARG A 16 5.56 -11.02 7.84
CA ARG A 16 4.44 -11.96 7.91
C ARG A 16 4.72 -13.07 8.91
N HIS A 17 3.67 -13.72 9.41
CA HIS A 17 3.75 -14.72 10.48
C HIS A 17 4.83 -15.80 10.29
N PRO A 18 5.06 -16.38 9.09
CA PRO A 18 6.11 -17.38 8.91
C PRO A 18 7.53 -16.89 9.23
N HIS A 19 7.77 -15.58 9.14
CA HIS A 19 9.10 -14.98 9.35
C HIS A 19 9.33 -14.42 10.75
N TYR A 20 8.33 -14.46 11.66
CA TYR A 20 8.43 -13.78 12.95
C TYR A 20 9.63 -14.26 13.77
N GLY A 21 9.80 -15.57 13.94
CA GLY A 21 10.90 -16.14 14.70
C GLY A 21 12.25 -15.89 14.04
N GLU A 22 12.35 -16.24 12.76
CA GLU A 22 13.62 -16.17 12.02
C GLU A 22 14.16 -14.73 11.94
N LEU A 23 13.30 -13.73 11.69
CA LEU A 23 13.71 -12.33 11.65
C LEU A 23 14.22 -11.84 13.01
N LEU A 24 13.58 -12.24 14.12
CA LEU A 24 13.99 -11.87 15.48
C LEU A 24 15.26 -12.58 15.92
N GLU A 25 15.55 -13.77 15.40
CA GLU A 25 16.78 -14.52 15.70
C GLU A 25 17.97 -14.00 14.88
N GLN A 26 17.75 -13.70 13.58
CA GLN A 26 18.83 -13.30 12.68
C GLN A 26 19.13 -11.80 12.71
N LEU A 27 18.15 -10.97 13.01
CA LEU A 27 18.21 -9.50 12.98
C LEU A 27 18.90 -8.94 11.71
N PRO A 28 18.43 -9.30 10.50
CA PRO A 28 19.06 -8.83 9.27
C PRO A 28 19.01 -7.31 9.14
N SER A 29 19.95 -6.74 8.37
CA SER A 29 20.01 -5.29 8.14
C SER A 29 18.86 -4.83 7.24
N LEU A 30 17.79 -4.32 7.84
CA LEU A 30 16.62 -3.70 7.20
C LEU A 30 16.43 -2.29 7.73
N ASP A 31 15.87 -1.42 6.88
CA ASP A 31 15.60 -0.04 7.29
C ASP A 31 14.29 0.08 8.07
N PHE A 32 13.31 -0.78 7.77
CA PHE A 32 12.06 -0.91 8.50
C PHE A 32 11.37 -2.26 8.19
N ILE A 33 10.35 -2.58 8.97
CA ILE A 33 9.42 -3.68 8.71
C ILE A 33 7.99 -3.13 8.64
N GLU A 34 7.15 -3.82 7.88
CA GLU A 34 5.73 -3.47 7.79
C GLU A 34 4.85 -4.67 8.13
N VAL A 35 3.76 -4.39 8.84
CA VAL A 35 2.79 -5.40 9.26
C VAL A 35 1.38 -4.97 8.91
N HIS A 36 0.48 -5.93 8.67
CA HIS A 36 -0.95 -5.68 8.59
C HIS A 36 -1.48 -5.35 9.99
N SER A 37 -2.03 -4.15 10.15
CA SER A 37 -2.47 -3.58 11.43
C SER A 37 -3.47 -4.48 12.15
N GLU A 38 -4.40 -5.04 11.39
CA GLU A 38 -5.54 -5.82 11.88
C GLU A 38 -5.11 -7.08 12.64
N ASN A 39 -3.95 -7.66 12.29
CA ASN A 39 -3.38 -8.82 12.96
C ASN A 39 -2.97 -8.53 14.42
N PHE A 40 -2.93 -7.25 14.83
CA PHE A 40 -2.41 -6.80 16.12
C PHE A 40 -3.45 -6.01 16.93
N PHE A 41 -4.73 -6.06 16.57
CA PHE A 41 -5.81 -5.34 17.27
C PHE A 41 -6.20 -5.95 18.61
N ALA A 42 -5.76 -7.17 18.91
CA ALA A 42 -5.98 -7.75 20.21
C ALA A 42 -5.33 -6.92 21.33
N ALA A 43 -5.98 -6.83 22.48
CA ALA A 43 -5.49 -6.04 23.62
C ALA A 43 -4.15 -6.57 24.21
N GLY A 44 -3.73 -7.74 23.81
CA GLY A 44 -2.48 -8.40 24.26
C GLY A 44 -2.27 -9.72 23.53
N GLY A 45 -1.46 -10.60 24.09
CA GLY A 45 -1.17 -11.93 23.54
C GLY A 45 0.12 -12.00 22.73
N ALA A 46 0.37 -13.18 22.15
CA ALA A 46 1.65 -13.48 21.50
C ALA A 46 1.93 -12.57 20.29
N ALA A 47 0.93 -12.29 19.44
CA ALA A 47 1.10 -11.45 18.27
C ALA A 47 1.63 -10.05 18.64
N LEU A 48 0.94 -9.36 19.56
CA LEU A 48 1.35 -8.01 19.97
C LEU A 48 2.70 -8.04 20.70
N ALA A 49 3.00 -9.09 21.48
CA ALA A 49 4.31 -9.24 22.10
C ALA A 49 5.44 -9.40 21.06
N THR A 50 5.19 -10.17 20.00
CA THR A 50 6.11 -10.33 18.87
C THR A 50 6.33 -8.99 18.14
N LEU A 51 5.26 -8.24 17.85
CA LEU A 51 5.37 -6.93 17.20
C LEU A 51 6.22 -5.96 18.04
N ARG A 52 6.04 -5.95 19.37
CA ARG A 52 6.86 -5.12 20.26
C ARG A 52 8.33 -5.53 20.26
N GLN A 53 8.63 -6.84 20.16
CA GLN A 53 10.01 -7.30 19.97
C GLN A 53 10.58 -6.82 18.63
N GLY A 54 9.84 -6.94 17.52
CA GLY A 54 10.27 -6.41 16.23
C GLY A 54 10.52 -4.90 16.30
N ARG A 55 9.62 -4.14 16.95
CA ARG A 55 9.74 -2.69 17.12
C ARG A 55 10.98 -2.27 17.93
N ALA A 56 11.48 -3.13 18.80
CA ALA A 56 12.71 -2.85 19.56
C ALA A 56 13.97 -2.86 18.67
N HIS A 57 13.91 -3.52 17.51
CA HIS A 57 15.04 -3.67 16.59
C HIS A 57 14.85 -2.86 15.29
N TYR A 58 13.59 -2.65 14.84
CA TYR A 58 13.28 -2.01 13.56
C TYR A 58 12.23 -0.91 13.73
N PRO A 59 12.33 0.18 12.96
CA PRO A 59 11.18 1.05 12.72
C PRO A 59 10.03 0.23 12.11
N VAL A 60 8.79 0.49 12.55
CA VAL A 60 7.60 -0.23 12.09
C VAL A 60 6.71 0.68 11.27
N SER A 61 6.27 0.23 10.11
CA SER A 61 5.14 0.76 9.35
C SER A 61 3.90 -0.08 9.64
N LEU A 62 2.75 0.55 9.84
CA LEU A 62 1.46 -0.11 10.01
C LEU A 62 0.65 0.08 8.72
N HIS A 63 0.35 -1.02 8.04
CA HIS A 63 -0.47 -1.04 6.85
C HIS A 63 -1.84 -1.64 7.18
N GLY A 64 -2.91 -0.90 6.89
CA GLY A 64 -4.28 -1.30 7.13
C GLY A 64 -4.93 -1.86 5.87
N VAL A 65 -5.79 -2.85 6.06
CA VAL A 65 -6.58 -3.48 4.99
C VAL A 65 -8.09 -3.40 5.26
N GLY A 66 -8.50 -2.68 6.30
CA GLY A 66 -9.88 -2.75 6.79
C GLY A 66 -10.57 -1.42 7.11
N LEU A 67 -9.92 -0.27 6.98
CA LEU A 67 -10.59 1.02 7.18
C LEU A 67 -11.66 1.28 6.11
N ALA A 68 -11.47 0.73 4.90
CA ALA A 68 -12.41 0.89 3.79
C ALA A 68 -12.73 2.37 3.53
N LEU A 69 -11.68 3.18 3.31
CA LEU A 69 -11.70 4.64 3.27
C LEU A 69 -12.72 5.22 2.28
N GLY A 70 -13.03 4.52 1.18
CA GLY A 70 -14.01 4.92 0.18
C GLY A 70 -15.45 4.54 0.51
N SER A 71 -15.75 3.93 1.66
CA SER A 71 -17.10 3.50 2.00
C SER A 71 -18.01 4.68 2.35
N ALA A 72 -19.11 4.83 1.63
CA ALA A 72 -20.08 5.93 1.83
C ALA A 72 -20.79 5.87 3.20
N VAL A 73 -20.83 4.70 3.84
CA VAL A 73 -21.34 4.53 5.21
C VAL A 73 -20.36 5.02 6.28
N GLY A 74 -19.19 5.50 5.88
CA GLY A 74 -18.14 6.04 6.75
C GLY A 74 -17.26 4.96 7.38
N ILE A 75 -16.32 5.40 8.23
CA ILE A 75 -15.35 4.55 8.92
C ILE A 75 -16.00 3.84 10.10
N ASP A 76 -15.66 2.58 10.30
CA ASP A 76 -16.01 1.82 11.49
C ASP A 76 -15.31 2.40 12.72
N ALA A 77 -16.08 2.84 13.71
CA ALA A 77 -15.53 3.49 14.90
C ALA A 77 -14.68 2.53 15.75
N TRP A 78 -15.12 1.27 15.87
CA TRP A 78 -14.36 0.26 16.60
C TRP A 78 -13.02 -0.03 15.93
N HIS A 79 -13.02 -0.22 14.60
CA HIS A 79 -11.80 -0.46 13.81
C HIS A 79 -10.81 0.71 13.99
N LEU A 80 -11.28 1.93 13.81
CA LEU A 80 -10.45 3.12 13.97
C LEU A 80 -9.89 3.27 15.39
N ASP A 81 -10.65 2.92 16.42
CA ASP A 81 -10.19 2.94 17.81
C ASP A 81 -9.15 1.84 18.09
N GLN A 82 -9.28 0.64 17.45
CA GLN A 82 -8.23 -0.39 17.52
C GLN A 82 -6.92 0.10 16.88
N LEU A 83 -7.02 0.66 15.68
CA LEU A 83 -5.85 1.21 14.98
C LEU A 83 -5.20 2.33 15.81
N ALA A 84 -5.98 3.25 16.36
CA ALA A 84 -5.46 4.34 17.20
C ALA A 84 -4.68 3.80 18.42
N ARG A 85 -5.24 2.80 19.12
CA ARG A 85 -4.53 2.15 20.24
C ARG A 85 -3.23 1.47 19.81
N LEU A 86 -3.24 0.81 18.65
CA LEU A 86 -2.03 0.19 18.11
C LEU A 86 -0.98 1.25 17.76
N VAL A 87 -1.38 2.35 17.13
CA VAL A 87 -0.51 3.50 16.82
C VAL A 87 0.13 4.08 18.09
N GLU A 88 -0.65 4.27 19.16
CA GLU A 88 -0.14 4.76 20.45
C GLU A 88 0.87 3.80 21.08
N GLN A 89 0.70 2.48 20.92
CA GLN A 89 1.58 1.46 21.51
C GLN A 89 2.87 1.23 20.74
N ILE A 90 2.81 1.33 19.40
CA ILE A 90 3.92 0.99 18.51
C ILE A 90 4.70 2.21 18.08
N GLU A 91 4.07 3.39 18.06
CA GLU A 91 4.64 4.64 17.53
C GLU A 91 5.26 4.40 16.14
N PRO A 92 4.45 3.97 15.16
CA PRO A 92 4.94 3.59 13.86
C PRO A 92 5.52 4.79 13.11
N ILE A 93 6.45 4.53 12.18
CA ILE A 93 6.99 5.59 11.31
C ILE A 93 5.98 6.03 10.24
N ARG A 94 5.09 5.12 9.80
CA ARG A 94 4.02 5.36 8.82
C ARG A 94 2.76 4.60 9.20
N VAL A 95 1.63 5.09 8.73
CA VAL A 95 0.34 4.38 8.75
C VAL A 95 -0.29 4.55 7.37
N SER A 96 -0.76 3.46 6.78
CA SER A 96 -1.38 3.44 5.45
C SER A 96 -2.65 2.61 5.44
N ASP A 97 -3.51 2.84 4.47
CA ASP A 97 -4.67 2.01 4.10
C ASP A 97 -5.12 2.35 2.67
N HIS A 98 -6.01 1.57 2.10
CA HIS A 98 -6.35 1.57 0.68
C HIS A 98 -7.46 2.56 0.30
N ALA A 99 -7.39 3.08 -0.95
CA ALA A 99 -8.46 3.85 -1.57
C ALA A 99 -9.61 2.92 -2.05
N CYS A 100 -10.19 2.13 -1.15
CA CYS A 100 -11.19 1.11 -1.45
C CYS A 100 -12.49 1.34 -0.68
N PHE A 101 -13.57 0.70 -1.12
CA PHE A 101 -14.71 0.46 -0.25
C PHE A 101 -14.84 -1.03 0.06
N ALA A 102 -15.34 -1.37 1.24
CA ALA A 102 -15.68 -2.73 1.64
C ALA A 102 -16.99 -2.78 2.43
N ARG A 103 -17.54 -1.61 2.77
CA ARG A 103 -18.72 -1.51 3.61
C ARG A 103 -19.83 -0.77 2.88
N GLY A 104 -21.04 -1.27 3.04
CA GLY A 104 -22.23 -0.70 2.46
C GLY A 104 -23.45 -0.93 3.36
N GLN A 105 -24.61 -0.48 2.89
CA GLN A 105 -25.88 -0.72 3.55
C GLN A 105 -26.87 -1.27 2.52
N ALA A 106 -27.51 -2.40 2.85
CA ALA A 106 -28.57 -2.96 2.05
C ALA A 106 -29.74 -3.36 2.96
N GLN A 107 -30.96 -2.97 2.58
CA GLN A 107 -32.19 -3.29 3.33
C GLN A 107 -32.16 -2.90 4.81
N GLY A 108 -31.40 -1.84 5.16
CA GLY A 108 -31.25 -1.38 6.54
C GLY A 108 -30.15 -2.06 7.35
N GLU A 109 -29.53 -3.09 6.81
CA GLU A 109 -28.39 -3.80 7.43
C GLU A 109 -27.06 -3.35 6.85
N GLN A 110 -26.03 -3.27 7.69
CA GLN A 110 -24.66 -3.07 7.23
C GLN A 110 -24.11 -4.38 6.66
N ILE A 111 -23.53 -4.30 5.46
CA ILE A 111 -22.82 -5.39 4.81
C ILE A 111 -21.34 -5.05 4.70
N HIS A 112 -20.52 -6.07 4.81
CA HIS A 112 -19.06 -5.96 4.66
C HIS A 112 -18.60 -6.97 3.61
N ALA A 113 -17.91 -6.49 2.57
CA ALA A 113 -17.18 -7.33 1.64
C ALA A 113 -15.83 -7.71 2.25
N ALA A 114 -15.44 -8.97 2.12
CA ALA A 114 -14.11 -9.42 2.52
C ALA A 114 -13.11 -9.19 1.37
N ASP A 115 -13.11 -7.97 0.82
CA ASP A 115 -12.30 -7.59 -0.33
C ASP A 115 -12.08 -6.08 -0.37
N LEU A 116 -11.03 -5.65 -1.09
CA LEU A 116 -10.71 -4.25 -1.35
C LEU A 116 -11.37 -3.84 -2.67
N LEU A 117 -12.60 -3.36 -2.63
CA LEU A 117 -13.36 -3.01 -3.83
C LEU A 117 -12.99 -1.61 -4.32
N PRO A 118 -12.76 -1.40 -5.64
CA PRO A 118 -12.41 -0.11 -6.20
C PRO A 118 -13.57 0.89 -6.10
N ILE A 119 -13.24 2.18 -6.09
CA ILE A 119 -14.20 3.28 -6.06
C ILE A 119 -14.27 3.97 -7.43
N PRO A 120 -15.39 4.61 -7.80
CA PRO A 120 -15.43 5.44 -8.99
C PRO A 120 -14.58 6.71 -8.82
N PHE A 121 -13.82 7.08 -9.83
CA PHE A 121 -13.03 8.32 -9.82
C PHE A 121 -13.89 9.49 -10.30
N ASN A 122 -14.66 10.07 -9.36
CA ASN A 122 -15.53 11.23 -9.59
C ASN A 122 -15.61 12.09 -8.32
N ALA A 123 -16.22 13.27 -8.45
CA ALA A 123 -16.30 14.23 -7.34
C ALA A 123 -17.02 13.68 -6.11
N ALA A 124 -18.08 12.89 -6.27
CA ALA A 124 -18.85 12.36 -5.13
C ALA A 124 -18.03 11.33 -4.32
N ALA A 125 -17.33 10.42 -5.00
CA ALA A 125 -16.46 9.47 -4.32
C ALA A 125 -15.24 10.16 -3.68
N LEU A 126 -14.70 11.20 -4.31
CA LEU A 126 -13.64 12.02 -3.74
C LEU A 126 -14.08 12.71 -2.45
N ASP A 127 -15.30 13.24 -2.40
CA ASP A 127 -15.85 13.87 -1.19
C ASP A 127 -15.96 12.88 -0.04
N VAL A 128 -16.44 11.66 -0.30
CA VAL A 128 -16.52 10.57 0.68
C VAL A 128 -15.12 10.19 1.18
N LEU A 129 -14.19 9.94 0.26
CA LEU A 129 -12.83 9.56 0.59
C LEU A 129 -12.12 10.63 1.41
N CYS A 130 -12.23 11.91 1.01
CA CYS A 130 -11.66 13.03 1.77
C CYS A 130 -12.21 13.11 3.19
N ALA A 131 -13.53 13.00 3.38
CA ALA A 131 -14.15 13.06 4.70
C ALA A 131 -13.65 11.92 5.62
N ASN A 132 -13.55 10.71 5.08
CA ASN A 132 -13.07 9.55 5.82
C ASN A 132 -11.58 9.65 6.15
N VAL A 133 -10.74 10.05 5.21
CA VAL A 133 -9.29 10.28 5.44
C VAL A 133 -9.06 11.35 6.51
N GLN A 134 -9.78 12.47 6.45
CA GLN A 134 -9.69 13.52 7.47
C GLN A 134 -10.07 12.99 8.86
N ARG A 135 -11.18 12.24 8.97
CA ARG A 135 -11.59 11.60 10.23
C ARG A 135 -10.51 10.68 10.80
N VAL A 136 -9.85 9.87 9.93
CA VAL A 136 -8.76 8.99 10.37
C VAL A 136 -7.56 9.80 10.84
N GLN A 137 -7.11 10.79 10.08
CA GLN A 137 -5.98 11.64 10.44
C GLN A 137 -6.24 12.43 11.75
N GLU A 138 -7.47 12.93 11.94
CA GLU A 138 -7.88 13.61 13.17
C GLU A 138 -7.83 12.68 14.37
N ARG A 139 -8.26 11.43 14.24
CA ARG A 139 -8.24 10.42 15.33
C ARG A 139 -6.82 9.97 15.65
N LEU A 140 -5.99 9.75 14.63
CA LEU A 140 -4.62 9.27 14.78
C LEU A 140 -3.61 10.40 15.10
N LYS A 141 -3.99 11.67 14.91
CA LYS A 141 -3.12 12.86 15.05
C LYS A 141 -1.84 12.77 14.19
N ARG A 142 -1.95 12.19 13.00
CA ARG A 142 -0.83 12.02 12.08
C ARG A 142 -1.32 11.89 10.64
N GLN A 143 -0.41 12.08 9.70
CA GLN A 143 -0.65 11.83 8.29
C GLN A 143 -0.92 10.34 8.04
N LEU A 144 -1.90 10.06 7.19
CA LEU A 144 -2.19 8.76 6.62
C LEU A 144 -1.61 8.71 5.20
N LEU A 145 -1.08 7.56 4.78
CA LEU A 145 -0.80 7.27 3.38
C LEU A 145 -1.98 6.49 2.80
N VAL A 146 -2.44 6.92 1.63
CA VAL A 146 -3.55 6.24 0.93
C VAL A 146 -3.01 5.53 -0.29
N GLU A 147 -3.34 4.26 -0.43
CA GLU A 147 -2.81 3.37 -1.46
C GLU A 147 -3.76 3.22 -2.65
N ASN A 148 -3.21 3.20 -3.87
CA ASN A 148 -3.89 2.81 -5.10
C ASN A 148 -4.11 1.30 -5.16
N LEU A 149 -5.18 0.86 -5.84
CA LEU A 149 -5.58 -0.55 -5.91
C LEU A 149 -5.27 -1.19 -7.26
N SER A 150 -5.17 -2.53 -7.26
CA SER A 150 -5.54 -3.34 -8.41
C SER A 150 -7.06 -3.42 -8.53
N ALA A 151 -7.61 -3.09 -9.71
CA ALA A 151 -9.04 -2.97 -9.95
C ALA A 151 -9.52 -3.94 -11.03
N TYR A 152 -10.43 -4.85 -10.66
CA TYR A 152 -11.01 -5.85 -11.59
C TYR A 152 -12.37 -5.44 -12.15
N VAL A 153 -12.90 -4.33 -11.67
CA VAL A 153 -14.12 -3.71 -12.16
C VAL A 153 -13.90 -2.21 -12.32
N SER A 154 -14.59 -1.60 -13.29
CA SER A 154 -14.58 -0.17 -13.53
C SER A 154 -15.99 0.39 -13.45
N PHE A 155 -16.10 1.69 -13.21
CA PHE A 155 -17.38 2.38 -13.10
C PHE A 155 -17.56 3.33 -14.26
N THR A 156 -18.71 3.26 -14.94
CA THR A 156 -19.09 4.21 -16.00
C THR A 156 -19.27 5.64 -15.50
N SER A 157 -19.39 5.81 -14.19
CA SER A 157 -19.49 7.11 -13.52
C SER A 157 -18.14 7.75 -13.20
N SER A 158 -17.02 7.08 -13.49
CA SER A 158 -15.69 7.69 -13.41
C SER A 158 -15.53 8.70 -14.54
N ASP A 159 -15.20 9.94 -14.20
CA ASP A 159 -15.06 11.08 -15.13
C ASP A 159 -13.67 11.73 -15.09
N GLN A 160 -12.75 11.15 -14.32
CA GLN A 160 -11.36 11.60 -14.22
C GLN A 160 -10.40 10.42 -14.14
N LEU A 161 -9.10 10.67 -14.36
CA LEU A 161 -8.05 9.68 -14.24
C LEU A 161 -7.70 9.45 -12.76
N GLU A 162 -7.26 8.24 -12.43
CA GLU A 162 -6.85 7.90 -11.06
C GLU A 162 -5.75 8.82 -10.50
N PRO A 163 -4.67 9.18 -11.25
CA PRO A 163 -3.67 10.12 -10.73
C PRO A 163 -4.24 11.50 -10.39
N ASP A 164 -5.17 12.02 -11.19
CA ASP A 164 -5.83 13.31 -10.92
C ASP A 164 -6.68 13.24 -9.66
N PHE A 165 -7.41 12.13 -9.48
CA PHE A 165 -8.21 11.85 -8.29
C PHE A 165 -7.35 11.77 -7.03
N LEU A 166 -6.23 11.03 -7.07
CA LEU A 166 -5.30 10.90 -5.95
C LEU A 166 -4.57 12.21 -5.62
N ASN A 167 -4.17 12.98 -6.64
CA ASN A 167 -3.61 14.32 -6.44
C ASN A 167 -4.62 15.27 -5.77
N ALA A 168 -5.88 15.24 -6.19
CA ALA A 168 -6.94 16.04 -5.57
C ALA A 168 -7.19 15.61 -4.12
N LEU A 169 -7.15 14.30 -3.82
CA LEU A 169 -7.24 13.77 -2.47
C LEU A 169 -6.16 14.36 -1.56
N THR A 170 -4.89 14.28 -1.99
CA THR A 170 -3.76 14.78 -1.19
C THR A 170 -3.82 16.29 -0.98
N GLN A 171 -4.20 17.05 -2.01
CA GLN A 171 -4.38 18.51 -1.91
C GLN A 171 -5.48 18.90 -0.92
N ARG A 172 -6.58 18.14 -0.87
CA ARG A 172 -7.73 18.46 -0.01
C ARG A 172 -7.56 18.04 1.44
N THR A 173 -6.82 16.96 1.69
CA THR A 173 -6.75 16.33 3.02
C THR A 173 -5.38 16.45 3.69
N GLY A 174 -4.33 16.75 2.92
CA GLY A 174 -2.95 16.70 3.39
C GLY A 174 -2.44 15.28 3.68
N CYS A 175 -3.16 14.23 3.25
CA CYS A 175 -2.63 12.86 3.31
C CYS A 175 -1.47 12.69 2.32
N GLY A 176 -0.65 11.65 2.53
CA GLY A 176 0.29 11.20 1.54
C GLY A 176 -0.29 10.05 0.70
N LEU A 177 0.51 9.58 -0.25
CA LEU A 177 0.22 8.39 -1.04
C LEU A 177 1.22 7.28 -0.69
N LEU A 178 0.73 6.08 -0.61
CA LEU A 178 1.47 4.87 -0.83
C LEU A 178 1.19 4.46 -2.27
N VAL A 179 2.24 4.37 -3.09
CA VAL A 179 2.11 3.97 -4.49
C VAL A 179 2.54 2.53 -4.62
N ASP A 180 1.58 1.63 -4.81
CA ASP A 180 1.89 0.26 -5.19
C ASP A 180 2.14 0.19 -6.70
N VAL A 181 3.38 -0.14 -7.03
CA VAL A 181 3.88 -0.21 -8.41
C VAL A 181 3.36 -1.45 -9.12
N ASN A 182 3.17 -2.56 -8.38
CA ASN A 182 2.61 -3.78 -8.94
C ASN A 182 1.13 -3.60 -9.30
N ASN A 183 0.35 -2.92 -8.47
CA ASN A 183 -1.06 -2.62 -8.72
C ASN A 183 -1.26 -1.82 -10.02
N ILE A 184 -0.42 -0.80 -10.25
CA ILE A 184 -0.45 -0.03 -11.51
C ILE A 184 -0.19 -0.97 -12.69
N TYR A 185 0.79 -1.86 -12.58
CA TYR A 185 1.16 -2.77 -13.66
C TYR A 185 0.09 -3.84 -13.90
N VAL A 186 -0.49 -4.41 -12.85
CA VAL A 186 -1.61 -5.36 -12.93
C VAL A 186 -2.80 -4.72 -13.65
N ASN A 187 -3.16 -3.49 -13.29
CA ASN A 187 -4.23 -2.74 -13.96
C ASN A 187 -3.93 -2.57 -15.46
N ALA A 188 -2.71 -2.16 -15.82
CA ALA A 188 -2.32 -1.97 -17.21
C ALA A 188 -2.30 -3.28 -18.01
N LEU A 189 -1.91 -4.40 -17.40
CA LEU A 189 -1.96 -5.73 -18.02
C LEU A 189 -3.42 -6.18 -18.27
N ASN A 190 -4.32 -5.97 -17.33
CA ASN A 190 -5.74 -6.27 -17.50
C ASN A 190 -6.39 -5.39 -18.58
N GLU A 191 -6.00 -4.12 -18.67
CA GLU A 191 -6.41 -3.24 -19.78
C GLU A 191 -5.84 -3.71 -21.14
N GLN A 192 -4.62 -4.29 -21.16
CA GLN A 192 -4.06 -4.89 -22.37
C GLN A 192 -4.83 -6.14 -22.78
N LEU A 193 -5.16 -7.04 -21.85
CA LEU A 193 -5.99 -8.21 -22.12
C LEU A 193 -7.36 -7.84 -22.69
N ALA A 194 -7.91 -6.71 -22.23
CA ALA A 194 -9.16 -6.16 -22.74
C ALA A 194 -9.02 -5.38 -24.06
N GLY A 195 -7.81 -5.28 -24.62
CA GLY A 195 -7.53 -4.59 -25.88
C GLY A 195 -7.55 -3.06 -25.80
N ARG A 196 -7.48 -2.49 -24.60
CA ARG A 196 -7.56 -1.03 -24.35
C ARG A 196 -6.19 -0.39 -24.08
N CYS A 197 -5.17 -1.17 -23.72
CA CYS A 197 -3.81 -0.67 -23.44
C CYS A 197 -2.81 -1.42 -24.35
N PRO A 198 -2.23 -0.79 -25.38
CA PRO A 198 -1.27 -1.45 -26.27
C PRO A 198 0.12 -1.63 -25.64
N ASP A 199 0.51 -0.77 -24.69
CA ASP A 199 1.81 -0.79 -24.02
C ASP A 199 1.62 -0.54 -22.50
N PRO A 200 1.49 -1.62 -21.71
CA PRO A 200 1.31 -1.51 -20.26
C PRO A 200 2.44 -0.78 -19.55
N LEU A 201 3.69 -0.98 -19.97
CA LEU A 201 4.83 -0.32 -19.35
C LEU A 201 4.77 1.20 -19.56
N ALA A 202 4.56 1.65 -20.79
CA ALA A 202 4.43 3.08 -21.09
C ALA A 202 3.25 3.73 -20.36
N ALA A 203 2.12 3.02 -20.23
CA ALA A 203 0.97 3.48 -19.45
C ALA A 203 1.32 3.68 -17.98
N CYS A 204 2.05 2.73 -17.37
CA CYS A 204 2.50 2.84 -15.98
C CYS A 204 3.47 4.01 -15.76
N LEU A 205 4.44 4.22 -16.66
CA LEU A 205 5.35 5.36 -16.57
C LEU A 205 4.59 6.69 -16.65
N THR A 206 3.61 6.78 -17.55
CA THR A 206 2.71 7.95 -17.67
C THR A 206 1.91 8.18 -16.37
N TRP A 207 1.39 7.10 -15.76
CA TRP A 207 0.69 7.16 -14.48
C TRP A 207 1.59 7.72 -13.37
N VAL A 208 2.82 7.21 -13.25
CA VAL A 208 3.82 7.68 -12.28
C VAL A 208 4.15 9.15 -12.51
N ASP A 209 4.34 9.58 -13.77
CA ASP A 209 4.64 10.98 -14.10
C ASP A 209 3.51 11.95 -13.76
N ALA A 210 2.27 11.48 -13.75
CA ALA A 210 1.10 12.28 -13.40
C ALA A 210 0.91 12.50 -11.88
N ILE A 211 1.54 11.69 -11.03
CA ILE A 211 1.47 11.86 -9.57
C ILE A 211 2.35 13.03 -9.11
N ALA A 212 1.84 13.82 -8.18
CA ALA A 212 2.57 14.90 -7.53
C ALA A 212 3.71 14.33 -6.66
N PRO A 213 5.00 14.59 -6.95
CA PRO A 213 6.11 13.90 -6.28
C PRO A 213 6.14 14.08 -4.76
N ALA A 214 5.76 15.27 -4.28
CA ALA A 214 5.79 15.59 -2.85
C ALA A 214 4.70 14.86 -2.04
N SER A 215 3.74 14.22 -2.69
CA SER A 215 2.67 13.47 -2.02
C SER A 215 3.05 12.03 -1.70
N VAL A 216 4.07 11.45 -2.34
CA VAL A 216 4.42 10.04 -2.19
C VAL A 216 5.28 9.83 -0.96
N GLY A 217 4.76 9.06 0.00
CA GLY A 217 5.42 8.72 1.26
C GLY A 217 6.01 7.31 1.32
N GLN A 218 5.60 6.43 0.42
CA GLN A 218 6.08 5.04 0.34
C GLN A 218 5.74 4.43 -1.01
N LEU A 219 6.53 3.42 -1.42
CA LEU A 219 6.29 2.56 -2.57
C LEU A 219 6.13 1.12 -2.12
N HIS A 220 5.19 0.37 -2.70
CA HIS A 220 5.09 -1.09 -2.58
C HIS A 220 5.53 -1.76 -3.87
N LEU A 221 6.18 -2.92 -3.72
CA LEU A 221 6.70 -3.76 -4.79
C LEU A 221 6.32 -5.21 -4.49
N ALA A 222 5.63 -5.84 -5.40
CA ALA A 222 5.17 -7.21 -5.26
C ALA A 222 5.26 -7.97 -6.60
N GLY A 223 5.02 -9.27 -6.55
CA GLY A 223 4.75 -10.08 -7.71
C GLY A 223 3.25 -10.25 -7.94
N HIS A 224 2.89 -10.81 -9.09
CA HIS A 224 1.50 -11.07 -9.48
C HIS A 224 1.39 -12.38 -10.26
N ILE A 225 0.19 -12.96 -10.31
CA ILE A 225 -0.10 -14.16 -11.10
C ILE A 225 -0.87 -13.82 -12.38
N ASN A 226 -0.47 -14.42 -13.50
CA ASN A 226 -1.18 -14.33 -14.77
C ASN A 226 -1.96 -15.62 -15.01
N MET A 227 -3.30 -15.55 -14.99
CA MET A 227 -4.21 -16.68 -15.19
C MET A 227 -4.62 -16.86 -16.66
N GLY A 228 -4.08 -16.04 -17.56
CA GLY A 228 -4.37 -16.08 -19.02
C GLY A 228 -5.44 -15.07 -19.43
N ASP A 229 -6.59 -15.09 -18.82
CA ASP A 229 -7.72 -14.18 -19.07
C ASP A 229 -7.80 -13.01 -18.08
N VAL A 230 -7.09 -13.12 -16.97
CA VAL A 230 -6.93 -12.06 -15.95
C VAL A 230 -5.57 -12.15 -15.29
N VAL A 231 -5.00 -11.01 -14.94
CA VAL A 231 -3.82 -10.89 -14.08
C VAL A 231 -4.29 -10.49 -12.68
N ILE A 232 -3.86 -11.25 -11.67
CA ILE A 232 -4.27 -11.03 -10.28
C ILE A 232 -3.08 -10.57 -9.46
N ASP A 233 -3.31 -9.54 -8.68
CA ASP A 233 -2.41 -8.99 -7.69
C ASP A 233 -2.48 -9.87 -6.43
N ASP A 234 -1.70 -10.95 -6.44
CA ASP A 234 -1.72 -11.96 -5.38
C ASP A 234 -0.56 -11.84 -4.40
N HIS A 235 0.43 -11.00 -4.71
CA HIS A 235 1.66 -10.83 -3.94
C HIS A 235 2.32 -12.17 -3.55
N GLY A 236 2.29 -13.13 -4.48
CA GLY A 236 2.71 -14.51 -4.24
C GLY A 236 4.00 -14.92 -4.97
N SER A 237 4.70 -13.98 -5.60
CA SER A 237 5.90 -14.27 -6.38
C SER A 237 6.93 -13.14 -6.31
N ARG A 238 8.13 -13.39 -6.85
CA ARG A 238 9.16 -12.35 -6.99
C ARG A 238 8.67 -11.18 -7.85
N VAL A 239 9.17 -10.00 -7.55
CA VAL A 239 8.94 -8.79 -8.34
C VAL A 239 9.40 -9.02 -9.78
N ARG A 240 8.53 -8.70 -10.75
CA ARG A 240 8.78 -8.90 -12.17
C ARG A 240 9.62 -7.77 -12.76
N GLU A 241 10.42 -8.08 -13.82
CA GLU A 241 11.29 -7.06 -14.43
C GLU A 241 10.56 -5.79 -14.88
N PRO A 242 9.36 -5.81 -15.48
CA PRO A 242 8.64 -4.57 -15.77
C PRO A 242 8.29 -3.75 -14.51
N VAL A 243 7.96 -4.41 -13.39
CA VAL A 243 7.71 -3.72 -12.11
C VAL A 243 9.00 -3.05 -11.60
N TRP A 244 10.16 -3.71 -11.74
CA TRP A 244 11.46 -3.11 -11.45
C TRP A 244 11.74 -1.88 -12.33
N GLN A 245 11.35 -1.90 -13.61
CA GLN A 245 11.53 -0.74 -14.50
C GLN A 245 10.67 0.43 -14.05
N ILE A 246 9.41 0.18 -13.69
CA ILE A 246 8.51 1.22 -13.15
C ILE A 246 9.05 1.74 -11.81
N TYR A 247 9.55 0.87 -10.94
CA TYR A 247 10.15 1.25 -9.66
C TYR A 247 11.36 2.20 -9.84
N ARG A 248 12.28 1.89 -10.76
CA ARG A 248 13.42 2.78 -11.08
C ARG A 248 12.95 4.17 -11.50
N HIS A 249 11.92 4.23 -12.34
CA HIS A 249 11.33 5.49 -12.76
C HIS A 249 10.67 6.23 -11.58
N ALA A 250 9.90 5.52 -10.75
CA ALA A 250 9.26 6.06 -9.56
C ALA A 250 10.27 6.60 -8.55
N GLN A 251 11.39 5.89 -8.30
CA GLN A 251 12.46 6.36 -7.43
C GLN A 251 13.09 7.66 -7.94
N ALA A 252 13.38 7.75 -9.22
CA ALA A 252 13.91 8.97 -9.83
C ALA A 252 12.90 10.13 -9.74
N ARG A 253 11.61 9.84 -9.88
CA ARG A 253 10.51 10.82 -9.87
C ARG A 253 10.17 11.31 -8.47
N PHE A 254 10.16 10.41 -7.46
CA PHE A 254 9.67 10.68 -6.10
C PHE A 254 10.79 10.92 -5.07
N GLY A 255 12.02 11.10 -5.53
CA GLY A 255 13.14 11.53 -4.67
C GLY A 255 13.56 10.50 -3.63
N ASN A 256 13.63 9.22 -3.99
CA ASN A 256 13.97 8.10 -3.12
C ASN A 256 12.93 7.84 -2.01
N ALA A 257 11.65 7.83 -2.37
CA ALA A 257 10.60 7.41 -1.46
C ALA A 257 10.91 6.00 -0.90
N PRO A 258 10.69 5.74 0.41
CA PRO A 258 10.92 4.42 0.99
C PRO A 258 10.14 3.33 0.25
N ALA A 259 10.77 2.19 -0.02
CA ALA A 259 10.16 1.06 -0.69
C ALA A 259 9.97 -0.14 0.23
N LEU A 260 8.92 -0.91 -0.01
CA LEU A 260 8.63 -2.17 0.67
C LEU A 260 8.59 -3.31 -0.34
N ILE A 261 9.20 -4.43 -0.02
CA ILE A 261 8.91 -5.70 -0.69
C ILE A 261 7.74 -6.35 0.05
N GLU A 262 6.62 -6.47 -0.66
CA GLU A 262 5.41 -7.09 -0.13
C GLU A 262 5.25 -8.51 -0.65
N TRP A 263 4.84 -9.42 0.25
CA TRP A 263 4.60 -10.81 -0.09
C TRP A 263 3.57 -11.41 0.87
N ASP A 264 2.38 -11.73 0.36
CA ASP A 264 1.20 -12.08 1.17
C ASP A 264 0.71 -13.50 0.99
N THR A 265 0.85 -14.05 -0.21
CA THR A 265 0.47 -15.43 -0.51
C THR A 265 1.72 -16.24 -0.87
N ASP A 266 1.66 -17.56 -0.71
CA ASP A 266 2.81 -18.45 -0.97
C ASP A 266 4.14 -17.90 -0.37
N VAL A 267 4.05 -17.42 0.87
CA VAL A 267 5.14 -16.71 1.56
C VAL A 267 6.42 -17.55 1.56
N PRO A 268 7.53 -17.09 0.94
CA PRO A 268 8.75 -17.86 0.79
C PRO A 268 9.60 -17.86 2.05
N GLN A 269 10.78 -18.45 2.00
CA GLN A 269 11.78 -18.30 3.06
C GLN A 269 12.22 -16.83 3.18
N LEU A 270 12.53 -16.39 4.40
CA LEU A 270 12.96 -15.00 4.68
C LEU A 270 14.11 -14.53 3.77
N ALA A 271 15.07 -15.41 3.49
CA ALA A 271 16.20 -15.13 2.61
C ALA A 271 15.77 -14.59 1.24
N VAL A 272 14.65 -15.08 0.67
CA VAL A 272 14.12 -14.61 -0.62
C VAL A 272 13.64 -13.17 -0.54
N LEU A 273 12.93 -12.79 0.53
CA LEU A 273 12.52 -11.39 0.74
C LEU A 273 13.74 -10.48 0.92
N LEU A 274 14.76 -10.94 1.64
CA LEU A 274 15.98 -10.16 1.84
C LEU A 274 16.76 -9.97 0.54
N GLU A 275 16.76 -10.96 -0.36
CA GLU A 275 17.32 -10.80 -1.72
C GLU A 275 16.57 -9.72 -2.52
N GLU A 276 15.24 -9.75 -2.55
CA GLU A 276 14.42 -8.73 -3.23
C GLU A 276 14.65 -7.33 -2.61
N ALA A 277 14.72 -7.24 -1.28
CA ALA A 277 15.02 -5.98 -0.60
C ALA A 277 16.43 -5.45 -0.94
N ALA A 278 17.41 -6.33 -1.08
CA ALA A 278 18.76 -5.96 -1.52
C ALA A 278 18.77 -5.45 -2.97
N LEU A 279 17.99 -6.07 -3.87
CA LEU A 279 17.80 -5.59 -5.24
C LEU A 279 17.19 -4.17 -5.23
N ALA A 280 16.13 -3.94 -4.46
CA ALA A 280 15.49 -2.63 -4.37
C ALA A 280 16.43 -1.50 -3.88
N LYS A 281 17.43 -1.84 -3.04
CA LYS A 281 18.45 -0.87 -2.56
C LYS A 281 19.47 -0.46 -3.63
N THR A 282 19.67 -1.32 -4.62
CA THR A 282 20.73 -1.14 -5.65
C THR A 282 20.17 -0.73 -7.00
N THR A 283 18.87 -0.71 -7.13
CA THR A 283 18.13 -0.40 -8.35
C THR A 283 17.78 1.08 -8.43
#